data_d3ab0aee0aadd34cc607d38141435385
#
_entry.id   d3ab0aee0aadd34cc607d38141435385
#
_cell.length_a   1.000
_cell.length_b   1.000
_cell.length_c   1.000
_cell.angle_alpha   90.00
_cell.angle_beta   90.00
_cell.angle_gamma   90.00
#
_symmetry.space_group_name_H-M   'P 1'
#
loop_
_entity.id
_entity.type
_entity.pdbx_description
1 polymer ?
#
loop_
_entity_poly.entity_id
_entity_poly.type
_entity_poly.pdbx_seq_one_letter_code
_entity_poly.pdbx_strand_id
1 'polypeptide(L)'
;MVREMFVGIDVAKAQLEVALRPGGVRFTVENSAADIAALVERLSGHEPSLIVLEATGGLEQPLSIALAEQGLPVVVVNARQVRDFAKALGKLAKTDRLDAQLLAEFAERIRPQVRDLSDARARALEALVTRRRQVVEIMVTERNRLHATYDAAVRGDIEAHLLYLQGRKDSLEQELMVLVQANPDWLSKAQLLRSVPGVGPVLTVTLLAELPELGCLSHKQVAALVGVAPLNRDSGLLRGQRGTWGGRATVRTTLYMAALVARRSNPVIAAFYERLLAQGKAKKVALVACMRKLLVILNAMLRSHTPWQHPLVPTPAT
;
A
#
# COMPACT_ATOMS: atom_id res chain seq x y z
N MET A 1 28.31 -27.08 7.80
CA MET A 1 27.65 -25.81 7.45
C MET A 1 26.35 -26.17 6.78
N VAL A 2 25.22 -25.77 7.36
CA VAL A 2 23.90 -25.92 6.73
C VAL A 2 23.92 -25.04 5.48
N ARG A 3 23.67 -25.63 4.33
CA ARG A 3 23.70 -24.91 3.05
C ARG A 3 22.38 -24.13 2.94
N GLU A 4 22.43 -22.81 3.11
CA GLU A 4 21.25 -21.95 3.01
C GLU A 4 20.55 -22.16 1.65
N MET A 5 19.23 -22.33 1.67
CA MET A 5 18.42 -22.50 0.45
C MET A 5 17.53 -21.28 0.23
N PHE A 6 17.54 -20.76 -0.98
CA PHE A 6 16.74 -19.61 -1.40
C PHE A 6 15.81 -20.04 -2.54
N VAL A 7 14.53 -19.67 -2.42
CA VAL A 7 13.50 -20.04 -3.38
C VAL A 7 12.93 -18.78 -4.01
N GLY A 8 12.81 -18.77 -5.32
CA GLY A 8 12.08 -17.75 -6.09
C GLY A 8 10.89 -18.38 -6.77
N ILE A 9 9.73 -17.78 -6.65
CA ILE A 9 8.50 -18.27 -7.29
C ILE A 9 7.87 -17.15 -8.09
N ASP A 10 7.80 -17.33 -9.40
CA ASP A 10 7.01 -16.47 -10.28
C ASP A 10 5.59 -17.03 -10.38
N VAL A 11 4.60 -16.15 -10.16
CA VAL A 11 3.20 -16.54 -10.02
C VAL A 11 2.41 -16.06 -11.23
N ALA A 12 1.95 -16.99 -12.05
CA ALA A 12 1.01 -16.73 -13.14
C ALA A 12 -0.38 -17.28 -12.80
N LYS A 13 -1.39 -16.93 -13.61
CA LYS A 13 -2.78 -17.36 -13.40
C LYS A 13 -2.94 -18.86 -13.41
N ALA A 14 -2.24 -19.55 -14.32
CA ALA A 14 -2.37 -21.00 -14.53
C ALA A 14 -1.27 -21.82 -13.86
N GLN A 15 -0.10 -21.24 -13.62
CA GLN A 15 1.08 -21.99 -13.19
C GLN A 15 1.99 -21.17 -12.28
N LEU A 16 2.80 -21.88 -11.52
CA LEU A 16 3.84 -21.38 -10.63
C LEU A 16 5.19 -21.88 -11.14
N GLU A 17 6.09 -20.99 -11.49
CA GLU A 17 7.47 -21.34 -11.85
C GLU A 17 8.35 -21.23 -10.59
N VAL A 18 8.98 -22.32 -10.20
CA VAL A 18 9.79 -22.41 -8.98
C VAL A 18 11.25 -22.59 -9.32
N ALA A 19 12.12 -21.81 -8.69
CA ALA A 19 13.57 -21.94 -8.79
C ALA A 19 14.22 -22.00 -7.41
N LEU A 20 15.16 -22.94 -7.23
CA LEU A 20 15.90 -23.13 -5.98
C LEU A 20 17.39 -22.79 -6.17
N ARG A 21 17.99 -22.16 -5.18
CA ARG A 21 19.44 -21.88 -5.09
C ARG A 21 19.97 -22.25 -3.71
N PRO A 22 21.21 -22.74 -3.62
CA PRO A 22 22.06 -23.21 -4.71
C PRO A 22 21.59 -24.53 -5.29
N GLY A 23 22.03 -24.88 -6.49
CA GLY A 23 21.68 -26.16 -7.14
C GLY A 23 21.00 -25.99 -8.49
N GLY A 24 20.36 -24.84 -8.75
CA GLY A 24 19.76 -24.53 -10.06
C GLY A 24 18.52 -25.39 -10.40
N VAL A 25 17.94 -26.07 -9.40
CA VAL A 25 16.71 -26.87 -9.57
C VAL A 25 15.56 -25.94 -9.96
N ARG A 26 14.79 -26.37 -10.97
CA ARG A 26 13.62 -25.67 -11.45
C ARG A 26 12.50 -26.65 -11.77
N PHE A 27 11.28 -26.24 -11.50
CA PHE A 27 10.09 -26.99 -11.87
C PHE A 27 8.87 -26.08 -11.93
N THR A 28 7.84 -26.52 -12.60
CA THR A 28 6.57 -25.83 -12.73
C THR A 28 5.50 -26.68 -12.06
N VAL A 29 4.55 -26.01 -11.39
CA VAL A 29 3.34 -26.64 -10.84
C VAL A 29 2.12 -25.82 -11.28
N GLU A 30 0.94 -26.42 -11.28
CA GLU A 30 -0.29 -25.67 -11.56
C GLU A 30 -0.63 -24.74 -10.39
N ASN A 31 -1.26 -23.60 -10.70
CA ASN A 31 -1.73 -22.67 -9.68
C ASN A 31 -3.13 -23.10 -9.22
N SER A 32 -3.23 -24.29 -8.64
CA SER A 32 -4.44 -24.86 -8.05
C SER A 32 -4.27 -25.02 -6.53
N ALA A 33 -5.38 -25.10 -5.79
CA ALA A 33 -5.31 -25.28 -4.33
C ALA A 33 -4.58 -26.57 -3.93
N ALA A 34 -4.77 -27.65 -4.71
CA ALA A 34 -4.11 -28.95 -4.45
C ALA A 34 -2.61 -28.87 -4.71
N ASP A 35 -2.19 -28.27 -5.82
CA ASP A 35 -0.78 -28.15 -6.18
C ASP A 35 -0.04 -27.14 -5.29
N ILE A 36 -0.70 -26.09 -4.83
CA ILE A 36 -0.16 -25.16 -3.80
C ILE A 36 0.12 -25.94 -2.52
N ALA A 37 -0.81 -26.79 -2.04
CA ALA A 37 -0.61 -27.59 -0.84
C ALA A 37 0.58 -28.56 -0.99
N ALA A 38 0.66 -29.27 -2.12
CA ALA A 38 1.78 -30.16 -2.43
C ALA A 38 3.12 -29.41 -2.55
N LEU A 39 3.12 -28.21 -3.13
CA LEU A 39 4.31 -27.35 -3.21
C LEU A 39 4.78 -26.92 -1.82
N VAL A 40 3.85 -26.51 -0.95
CA VAL A 40 4.15 -26.10 0.44
C VAL A 40 4.77 -27.26 1.22
N GLU A 41 4.21 -28.46 1.13
CA GLU A 41 4.75 -29.67 1.77
C GLU A 41 6.17 -29.98 1.24
N ARG A 42 6.36 -29.94 -0.08
CA ARG A 42 7.66 -30.16 -0.70
C ARG A 42 8.71 -29.14 -0.24
N LEU A 43 8.34 -27.85 -0.18
CA LEU A 43 9.26 -26.80 0.26
C LEU A 43 9.56 -26.89 1.76
N SER A 44 8.62 -27.31 2.59
CA SER A 44 8.83 -27.54 4.02
C SER A 44 9.92 -28.60 4.27
N GLY A 45 9.94 -29.67 3.47
CA GLY A 45 10.99 -30.69 3.55
C GLY A 45 12.40 -30.22 3.15
N HIS A 46 12.50 -29.04 2.54
CA HIS A 46 13.78 -28.44 2.14
C HIS A 46 14.30 -27.39 3.12
N GLU A 47 13.53 -26.98 4.12
CA GLU A 47 13.88 -25.95 5.12
C GLU A 47 14.49 -24.68 4.48
N PRO A 48 13.77 -23.97 3.58
CA PRO A 48 14.32 -22.82 2.90
C PRO A 48 14.61 -21.67 3.86
N SER A 49 15.77 -21.04 3.66
CA SER A 49 16.17 -19.84 4.43
C SER A 49 15.34 -18.62 4.06
N LEU A 50 14.84 -18.56 2.82
CA LEU A 50 13.95 -17.48 2.36
C LEU A 50 13.25 -17.88 1.04
N ILE A 51 11.95 -17.58 0.96
CA ILE A 51 11.13 -17.73 -0.24
C ILE A 51 10.70 -16.32 -0.68
N VAL A 52 10.93 -15.98 -1.96
CA VAL A 52 10.54 -14.68 -2.53
C VAL A 52 9.56 -14.88 -3.67
N LEU A 53 8.44 -14.19 -3.58
CA LEU A 53 7.44 -14.07 -4.65
C LEU A 53 7.38 -12.62 -5.15
N GLU A 54 7.03 -12.43 -6.43
CA GLU A 54 6.71 -11.11 -6.96
C GLU A 54 5.22 -10.79 -6.78
N ALA A 55 4.91 -9.54 -6.42
CA ALA A 55 3.53 -9.07 -6.35
C ALA A 55 2.92 -9.01 -7.76
N THR A 56 1.93 -9.84 -8.04
CA THR A 56 1.27 -10.02 -9.35
C THR A 56 -0.23 -9.68 -9.30
N GLY A 57 -0.58 -8.64 -8.55
CA GLY A 57 -1.95 -8.13 -8.48
C GLY A 57 -2.91 -9.01 -7.67
N GLY A 58 -2.39 -9.84 -6.77
CA GLY A 58 -3.16 -10.67 -5.86
C GLY A 58 -3.13 -12.16 -6.18
N LEU A 59 -2.61 -12.57 -7.35
CA LEU A 59 -2.46 -13.99 -7.70
C LEU A 59 -1.49 -14.72 -6.78
N GLU A 60 -0.54 -14.00 -6.20
CA GLU A 60 0.44 -14.51 -5.24
C GLU A 60 -0.14 -14.79 -3.85
N GLN A 61 -1.32 -14.25 -3.52
CA GLN A 61 -1.87 -14.32 -2.17
C GLN A 61 -2.16 -15.74 -1.68
N PRO A 62 -2.84 -16.64 -2.45
CA PRO A 62 -3.10 -17.99 -1.97
C PRO A 62 -1.84 -18.74 -1.59
N LEU A 63 -0.79 -18.66 -2.42
CA LEU A 63 0.48 -19.31 -2.16
C LEU A 63 1.23 -18.69 -0.99
N SER A 64 1.30 -17.35 -0.92
CA SER A 64 2.00 -16.65 0.16
C SER A 64 1.38 -16.93 1.52
N ILE A 65 0.05 -17.03 1.58
CA ILE A 65 -0.70 -17.38 2.80
C ILE A 65 -0.38 -18.81 3.21
N ALA A 66 -0.49 -19.77 2.29
CA ALA A 66 -0.25 -21.18 2.57
C ALA A 66 1.20 -21.44 3.06
N LEU A 67 2.18 -20.78 2.45
CA LEU A 67 3.59 -20.85 2.89
C LEU A 67 3.77 -20.31 4.31
N ALA A 68 3.16 -19.17 4.62
CA ALA A 68 3.31 -18.56 5.95
C ALA A 68 2.53 -19.30 7.04
N GLU A 69 1.36 -19.84 6.74
CA GLU A 69 0.60 -20.69 7.69
C GLU A 69 1.38 -21.95 8.06
N GLN A 70 2.25 -22.43 7.18
CA GLN A 70 3.19 -23.52 7.45
C GLN A 70 4.49 -23.05 8.14
N GLY A 71 4.60 -21.75 8.48
CA GLY A 71 5.78 -21.18 9.16
C GLY A 71 6.99 -20.98 8.26
N LEU A 72 6.86 -21.06 6.94
CA LEU A 72 7.95 -20.86 6.00
C LEU A 72 8.28 -19.37 5.82
N PRO A 73 9.58 -19.00 5.70
CA PRO A 73 10.02 -17.61 5.59
C PRO A 73 9.72 -17.03 4.20
N VAL A 74 8.53 -16.52 4.00
CA VAL A 74 8.05 -15.99 2.72
C VAL A 74 8.02 -14.46 2.70
N VAL A 75 8.42 -13.87 1.57
CA VAL A 75 8.35 -12.42 1.33
C VAL A 75 7.78 -12.16 -0.07
N VAL A 76 6.74 -11.32 -0.13
CA VAL A 76 6.24 -10.77 -1.40
C VAL A 76 6.94 -9.45 -1.67
N VAL A 77 7.64 -9.36 -2.79
CA VAL A 77 8.42 -8.17 -3.18
C VAL A 77 7.74 -7.42 -4.32
N ASN A 78 8.01 -6.12 -4.39
CA ASN A 78 7.48 -5.30 -5.47
C ASN A 78 8.17 -5.64 -6.79
N ALA A 79 7.40 -5.91 -7.85
CA ALA A 79 7.85 -6.19 -9.21
C ALA A 79 8.92 -5.23 -9.73
N ARG A 80 8.83 -3.96 -9.33
CA ARG A 80 9.81 -2.95 -9.71
C ARG A 80 11.18 -3.19 -9.07
N GLN A 81 11.24 -3.60 -7.80
CA GLN A 81 12.52 -3.88 -7.14
C GLN A 81 13.25 -5.02 -7.83
N VAL A 82 12.52 -6.07 -8.20
CA VAL A 82 13.05 -7.21 -8.95
C VAL A 82 13.54 -6.76 -10.33
N ARG A 83 12.78 -5.92 -11.01
CA ARG A 83 13.14 -5.37 -12.31
C ARG A 83 14.40 -4.49 -12.25
N ASP A 84 14.50 -3.64 -11.24
CA ASP A 84 15.67 -2.77 -11.07
C ASP A 84 16.92 -3.59 -10.68
N PHE A 85 16.74 -4.66 -9.91
CA PHE A 85 17.79 -5.64 -9.61
C PHE A 85 18.24 -6.40 -10.88
N ALA A 86 17.32 -6.83 -11.75
CA ALA A 86 17.64 -7.46 -13.03
C ALA A 86 18.50 -6.54 -13.90
N LYS A 87 18.13 -5.26 -14.01
CA LYS A 87 18.91 -4.26 -14.75
C LYS A 87 20.32 -4.08 -14.17
N ALA A 88 20.46 -4.04 -12.85
CA ALA A 88 21.75 -3.93 -12.18
C ALA A 88 22.67 -5.14 -12.47
N LEU A 89 22.09 -6.32 -12.73
CA LEU A 89 22.79 -7.52 -13.15
C LEU A 89 23.02 -7.64 -14.66
N GLY A 90 22.57 -6.65 -15.46
CA GLY A 90 22.64 -6.71 -16.93
C GLY A 90 21.65 -7.69 -17.56
N LYS A 91 20.67 -8.21 -16.80
CA LYS A 91 19.66 -9.15 -17.27
C LYS A 91 18.45 -8.39 -17.81
N LEU A 92 18.39 -8.18 -19.13
CA LEU A 92 17.33 -7.39 -19.78
C LEU A 92 16.20 -8.26 -20.36
N ALA A 93 16.46 -9.53 -20.62
CA ALA A 93 15.46 -10.46 -21.17
C ALA A 93 14.41 -10.79 -20.08
N LYS A 94 13.13 -10.91 -20.52
CA LYS A 94 12.01 -11.29 -19.66
C LYS A 94 11.42 -12.59 -20.17
N THR A 95 11.49 -13.64 -19.34
CA THR A 95 10.71 -14.89 -19.51
C THR A 95 10.38 -15.40 -18.10
N ASP A 96 9.24 -16.06 -17.92
CA ASP A 96 8.77 -16.55 -16.62
C ASP A 96 9.84 -17.44 -15.93
N ARG A 97 10.56 -18.24 -16.69
CA ARG A 97 11.68 -19.06 -16.19
C ARG A 97 12.86 -18.26 -15.67
N LEU A 98 13.18 -17.13 -16.33
CA LEU A 98 14.23 -16.22 -15.87
C LEU A 98 13.77 -15.43 -14.67
N ASP A 99 12.46 -15.13 -14.59
CA ASP A 99 11.88 -14.35 -13.51
C ASP A 99 11.92 -15.14 -12.18
N ALA A 100 11.59 -16.45 -12.16
CA ALA A 100 11.74 -17.30 -10.96
C ALA A 100 13.21 -17.43 -10.51
N GLN A 101 14.16 -17.60 -11.44
CA GLN A 101 15.59 -17.65 -11.12
C GLN A 101 16.10 -16.31 -10.58
N LEU A 102 15.63 -15.21 -11.14
CA LEU A 102 15.96 -13.88 -10.69
C LEU A 102 15.43 -13.60 -9.28
N LEU A 103 14.22 -14.08 -8.97
CA LEU A 103 13.64 -14.03 -7.62
C LEU A 103 14.47 -14.83 -6.61
N ALA A 104 14.92 -16.04 -6.96
CA ALA A 104 15.79 -16.82 -6.10
C ALA A 104 17.16 -16.15 -5.89
N GLU A 105 17.72 -15.51 -6.93
CA GLU A 105 18.96 -14.74 -6.82
C GLU A 105 18.76 -13.45 -6.00
N PHE A 106 17.61 -12.80 -6.14
CA PHE A 106 17.21 -11.66 -5.32
C PHE A 106 17.10 -12.07 -3.84
N ALA A 107 16.47 -13.23 -3.55
CA ALA A 107 16.39 -13.77 -2.19
C ALA A 107 17.77 -13.97 -1.56
N GLU A 108 18.71 -14.57 -2.30
CA GLU A 108 20.06 -14.87 -1.84
C GLU A 108 20.89 -13.59 -1.57
N ARG A 109 20.85 -12.61 -2.50
CA ARG A 109 21.72 -11.43 -2.46
C ARG A 109 21.17 -10.26 -1.65
N ILE A 110 19.85 -10.02 -1.72
CA ILE A 110 19.20 -8.87 -1.07
C ILE A 110 18.69 -9.22 0.32
N ARG A 111 18.26 -10.47 0.53
CA ARG A 111 17.75 -10.99 1.81
C ARG A 111 16.68 -10.07 2.41
N PRO A 112 15.58 -9.83 1.70
CA PRO A 112 14.51 -9.00 2.23
C PRO A 112 14.00 -9.59 3.54
N GLN A 113 13.69 -8.71 4.51
CA GLN A 113 13.20 -9.13 5.82
C GLN A 113 11.83 -9.78 5.70
N VAL A 114 11.68 -10.97 6.28
CA VAL A 114 10.40 -11.63 6.47
C VAL A 114 9.56 -10.75 7.39
N ARG A 115 8.34 -10.50 7.00
CA ARG A 115 7.33 -9.82 7.82
C ARG A 115 6.19 -10.78 8.06
N ASP A 116 5.67 -10.77 9.27
CA ASP A 116 4.47 -11.53 9.54
C ASP A 116 3.38 -11.14 8.54
N LEU A 117 2.79 -12.14 7.89
CA LEU A 117 1.64 -11.89 7.04
C LEU A 117 0.50 -11.36 7.91
N SER A 118 -0.22 -10.39 7.36
CA SER A 118 -1.42 -9.89 8.00
C SER A 118 -2.37 -11.04 8.34
N ASP A 119 -2.97 -11.00 9.52
CA ASP A 119 -3.96 -11.98 9.93
C ASP A 119 -5.18 -11.99 8.98
N ALA A 120 -6.03 -12.99 9.09
CA ALA A 120 -7.21 -13.13 8.23
C ALA A 120 -8.12 -11.89 8.30
N ARG A 121 -8.21 -11.22 9.45
CA ARG A 121 -9.01 -10.01 9.65
C ARG A 121 -8.39 -8.81 8.94
N ALA A 122 -7.06 -8.67 9.00
CA ALA A 122 -6.35 -7.60 8.30
C ALA A 122 -6.45 -7.78 6.77
N ARG A 123 -6.36 -9.02 6.28
CA ARG A 123 -6.60 -9.34 4.86
C ARG A 123 -8.04 -9.01 4.43
N ALA A 124 -9.04 -9.31 5.26
CA ALA A 124 -10.43 -8.96 5.01
C ALA A 124 -10.62 -7.43 4.94
N LEU A 125 -10.00 -6.67 5.86
CA LEU A 125 -10.03 -5.21 5.85
C LEU A 125 -9.43 -4.65 4.56
N GLU A 126 -8.26 -5.14 4.15
CA GLU A 126 -7.59 -4.73 2.90
C GLU A 126 -8.43 -5.05 1.65
N ALA A 127 -9.05 -6.23 1.61
CA ALA A 127 -9.94 -6.63 0.52
C ALA A 127 -11.16 -5.70 0.40
N LEU A 128 -11.81 -5.35 1.52
CA LEU A 128 -12.94 -4.43 1.55
C LEU A 128 -12.54 -3.01 1.14
N VAL A 129 -11.41 -2.49 1.63
CA VAL A 129 -10.87 -1.18 1.23
C VAL A 129 -10.58 -1.15 -0.27
N THR A 130 -9.96 -2.20 -0.78
CA THR A 130 -9.68 -2.35 -2.22
C THR A 130 -10.96 -2.39 -3.03
N ARG A 131 -11.95 -3.19 -2.60
CA ARG A 131 -13.23 -3.29 -3.31
C ARG A 131 -14.00 -1.98 -3.31
N ARG A 132 -14.04 -1.28 -2.18
CA ARG A 132 -14.64 0.06 -2.10
C ARG A 132 -13.99 1.03 -3.11
N ARG A 133 -12.67 1.03 -3.22
CA ARG A 133 -11.94 1.86 -4.18
C ARG A 133 -12.34 1.52 -5.62
N GLN A 134 -12.38 0.24 -5.99
CA GLN A 134 -12.81 -0.21 -7.32
C GLN A 134 -14.23 0.28 -7.65
N VAL A 135 -15.17 0.18 -6.70
CA VAL A 135 -16.54 0.69 -6.91
C VAL A 135 -16.53 2.20 -7.17
N VAL A 136 -15.75 2.96 -6.41
CA VAL A 136 -15.63 4.43 -6.63
C VAL A 136 -15.00 4.74 -7.99
N GLU A 137 -14.00 4.00 -8.43
CA GLU A 137 -13.38 4.16 -9.76
C GLU A 137 -14.39 3.92 -10.89
N ILE A 138 -15.23 2.87 -10.76
CA ILE A 138 -16.32 2.59 -11.71
C ILE A 138 -17.33 3.75 -11.70
N MET A 139 -17.74 4.24 -10.53
CA MET A 139 -18.67 5.37 -10.41
C MET A 139 -18.12 6.63 -11.09
N VAL A 140 -16.83 6.91 -10.99
CA VAL A 140 -16.18 8.03 -11.68
C VAL A 140 -16.26 7.85 -13.20
N THR A 141 -16.01 6.63 -13.68
CA THR A 141 -16.09 6.30 -15.11
C THR A 141 -17.51 6.48 -15.63
N GLU A 142 -18.52 5.98 -14.91
CA GLU A 142 -19.92 6.12 -15.30
C GLU A 142 -20.40 7.59 -15.28
N ARG A 143 -19.97 8.39 -14.30
CA ARG A 143 -20.26 9.83 -14.29
C ARG A 143 -19.68 10.56 -15.50
N ASN A 144 -18.46 10.22 -15.90
CA ASN A 144 -17.84 10.79 -17.09
C ASN A 144 -18.61 10.39 -18.36
N ARG A 145 -19.06 9.13 -18.46
CA ARG A 145 -19.92 8.66 -19.57
C ARG A 145 -21.24 9.40 -19.59
N LEU A 146 -21.89 9.58 -18.44
CA LEU A 146 -23.15 10.31 -18.31
C LEU A 146 -23.04 11.74 -18.85
N HIS A 147 -21.92 12.43 -18.57
CA HIS A 147 -21.69 13.77 -19.11
C HIS A 147 -21.51 13.79 -20.63
N ALA A 148 -20.98 12.73 -21.23
CA ALA A 148 -20.75 12.64 -22.67
C ALA A 148 -21.92 12.06 -23.47
N THR A 149 -22.96 11.52 -22.79
CA THR A 149 -24.08 10.82 -23.42
C THR A 149 -25.27 11.77 -23.59
N TYR A 150 -25.85 11.82 -24.80
CA TYR A 150 -27.03 12.65 -25.12
C TYR A 150 -28.33 11.87 -25.21
N ASP A 151 -28.27 10.57 -25.56
CA ASP A 151 -29.47 9.71 -25.66
C ASP A 151 -30.09 9.49 -24.28
N ALA A 152 -31.41 9.74 -24.19
CA ALA A 152 -32.13 9.69 -22.92
C ALA A 152 -32.24 8.27 -22.35
N ALA A 153 -32.39 7.24 -23.19
CA ALA A 153 -32.49 5.86 -22.74
C ALA A 153 -31.15 5.37 -22.17
N VAL A 154 -30.07 5.68 -22.87
CA VAL A 154 -28.71 5.34 -22.42
C VAL A 154 -28.32 6.10 -21.13
N ARG A 155 -28.74 7.37 -21.03
CA ARG A 155 -28.58 8.14 -19.78
C ARG A 155 -29.29 7.49 -18.61
N GLY A 156 -30.53 7.06 -18.80
CA GLY A 156 -31.33 6.36 -17.77
C GLY A 156 -30.67 5.07 -17.29
N ASP A 157 -30.06 4.29 -18.20
CA ASP A 157 -29.32 3.08 -17.88
C ASP A 157 -28.07 3.40 -17.01
N ILE A 158 -27.28 4.41 -17.41
CA ILE A 158 -26.11 4.84 -16.65
C ILE A 158 -26.51 5.36 -15.25
N GLU A 159 -27.59 6.12 -15.14
CA GLU A 159 -28.09 6.63 -13.85
C GLU A 159 -28.54 5.48 -12.94
N ALA A 160 -29.24 4.47 -13.46
CA ALA A 160 -29.61 3.27 -12.71
C ALA A 160 -28.38 2.50 -12.22
N HIS A 161 -27.35 2.35 -13.06
CA HIS A 161 -26.09 1.72 -12.66
C HIS A 161 -25.35 2.53 -11.58
N LEU A 162 -25.33 3.85 -11.68
CA LEU A 162 -24.76 4.72 -10.64
C LEU A 162 -25.47 4.59 -9.30
N LEU A 163 -26.81 4.46 -9.31
CA LEU A 163 -27.60 4.23 -8.10
C LEU A 163 -27.26 2.89 -7.44
N TYR A 164 -27.16 1.82 -8.24
CA TYR A 164 -26.70 0.50 -7.77
C TYR A 164 -25.31 0.57 -7.15
N LEU A 165 -24.35 1.20 -7.83
CA LEU A 165 -22.98 1.35 -7.34
C LEU A 165 -22.92 2.18 -6.04
N GLN A 166 -23.77 3.20 -5.91
CA GLN A 166 -23.87 3.97 -4.67
C GLN A 166 -24.31 3.08 -3.50
N GLY A 167 -25.35 2.26 -3.68
CA GLY A 167 -25.81 1.31 -2.67
C GLY A 167 -24.72 0.29 -2.29
N ARG A 168 -23.97 -0.21 -3.28
CA ARG A 168 -22.81 -1.11 -3.00
C ARG A 168 -21.70 -0.42 -2.22
N LYS A 169 -21.37 0.84 -2.55
CA LYS A 169 -20.40 1.62 -1.81
C LYS A 169 -20.83 1.80 -0.36
N ASP A 170 -22.08 2.13 -0.12
CA ASP A 170 -22.62 2.38 1.22
C ASP A 170 -22.61 1.08 2.06
N SER A 171 -22.95 -0.07 1.47
CA SER A 171 -22.83 -1.39 2.11
C SER A 171 -21.38 -1.69 2.52
N LEU A 172 -20.43 -1.49 1.61
CA LEU A 172 -19.00 -1.71 1.89
C LEU A 172 -18.48 -0.79 3.01
N GLU A 173 -18.94 0.45 3.07
CA GLU A 173 -18.59 1.39 4.14
C GLU A 173 -19.14 0.94 5.51
N GLN A 174 -20.33 0.33 5.53
CA GLN A 174 -20.89 -0.28 6.74
C GLN A 174 -20.11 -1.53 7.16
N GLU A 175 -19.80 -2.44 6.22
CA GLU A 175 -18.98 -3.63 6.49
C GLU A 175 -17.62 -3.25 7.07
N LEU A 176 -16.94 -2.24 6.49
CA LEU A 176 -15.68 -1.70 6.99
C LEU A 176 -15.81 -1.16 8.42
N MET A 177 -16.90 -0.45 8.71
CA MET A 177 -17.14 0.09 10.06
C MET A 177 -17.35 -1.03 11.08
N VAL A 178 -18.15 -2.04 10.76
CA VAL A 178 -18.38 -3.21 11.62
C VAL A 178 -17.05 -3.95 11.89
N LEU A 179 -16.25 -4.18 10.85
CA LEU A 179 -14.98 -4.88 10.99
C LEU A 179 -13.99 -4.11 11.88
N VAL A 180 -13.91 -2.79 11.74
CA VAL A 180 -13.06 -1.94 12.60
C VAL A 180 -13.57 -1.93 14.04
N GLN A 181 -14.88 -1.87 14.27
CA GLN A 181 -15.49 -1.89 15.61
C GLN A 181 -15.29 -3.24 16.33
N ALA A 182 -15.26 -4.34 15.59
CA ALA A 182 -15.04 -5.68 16.14
C ALA A 182 -13.58 -5.95 16.59
N ASN A 183 -12.63 -5.05 16.27
CA ASN A 183 -11.24 -5.16 16.68
C ASN A 183 -10.87 -3.98 17.59
N PRO A 184 -10.62 -4.20 18.91
CA PRO A 184 -10.33 -3.13 19.88
C PRO A 184 -9.11 -2.26 19.48
N ASP A 185 -8.04 -2.87 18.93
CA ASP A 185 -6.85 -2.14 18.51
C ASP A 185 -7.15 -1.21 17.34
N TRP A 186 -7.90 -1.69 16.34
CA TRP A 186 -8.31 -0.87 15.21
C TRP A 186 -9.27 0.23 15.62
N LEU A 187 -10.21 -0.06 16.53
CA LEU A 187 -11.13 0.93 17.06
C LEU A 187 -10.38 2.06 17.77
N SER A 188 -9.44 1.71 18.65
CA SER A 188 -8.59 2.69 19.37
C SER A 188 -7.79 3.54 18.38
N LYS A 189 -7.10 2.92 17.42
CA LYS A 189 -6.37 3.64 16.38
C LYS A 189 -7.29 4.53 15.52
N ALA A 190 -8.47 4.04 15.15
CA ALA A 190 -9.45 4.80 14.38
C ALA A 190 -9.93 6.04 15.13
N GLN A 191 -10.21 5.94 16.43
CA GLN A 191 -10.60 7.08 17.27
C GLN A 191 -9.50 8.15 17.33
N LEU A 192 -8.25 7.74 17.55
CA LEU A 192 -7.09 8.64 17.52
C LEU A 192 -6.97 9.36 16.17
N LEU A 193 -6.99 8.62 15.06
CA LEU A 193 -6.86 9.19 13.72
C LEU A 193 -7.99 10.18 13.41
N ARG A 194 -9.24 9.83 13.73
CA ARG A 194 -10.42 10.66 13.47
C ARG A 194 -10.53 11.90 14.36
N SER A 195 -9.78 11.98 15.44
CA SER A 195 -9.71 13.20 16.27
C SER A 195 -9.06 14.37 15.53
N VAL A 196 -8.28 14.09 14.45
CA VAL A 196 -7.60 15.14 13.66
C VAL A 196 -8.56 15.76 12.65
N PRO A 197 -8.81 17.09 12.70
CA PRO A 197 -9.64 17.77 11.71
C PRO A 197 -9.11 17.55 10.28
N GLY A 198 -9.98 17.09 9.39
CA GLY A 198 -9.66 16.73 8.02
C GLY A 198 -9.34 15.25 7.79
N VAL A 199 -9.29 14.43 8.84
CA VAL A 199 -9.16 12.97 8.75
C VAL A 199 -10.53 12.32 8.84
N GLY A 200 -11.04 11.86 7.70
CA GLY A 200 -12.33 11.19 7.59
C GLY A 200 -12.22 9.65 7.65
N PRO A 201 -13.38 8.96 7.63
CA PRO A 201 -13.42 7.50 7.73
C PRO A 201 -12.63 6.80 6.61
N VAL A 202 -12.66 7.32 5.40
CA VAL A 202 -11.95 6.71 4.24
C VAL A 202 -10.43 6.70 4.47
N LEU A 203 -9.83 7.83 4.89
CA LEU A 203 -8.40 7.84 5.20
C LEU A 203 -8.10 6.92 6.38
N THR A 204 -8.94 6.91 7.42
CA THR A 204 -8.75 6.07 8.60
C THR A 204 -8.67 4.59 8.23
N VAL A 205 -9.67 4.04 7.52
CA VAL A 205 -9.64 2.62 7.14
C VAL A 205 -8.53 2.29 6.14
N THR A 206 -8.19 3.23 5.25
CA THR A 206 -7.05 3.06 4.34
C THR A 206 -5.72 2.97 5.10
N LEU A 207 -5.52 3.80 6.13
CA LEU A 207 -4.31 3.75 6.95
C LEU A 207 -4.23 2.47 7.77
N LEU A 208 -5.35 2.01 8.35
CA LEU A 208 -5.40 0.75 9.11
C LEU A 208 -5.09 -0.46 8.22
N ALA A 209 -5.64 -0.50 7.01
CA ALA A 209 -5.46 -1.61 6.07
C ALA A 209 -4.09 -1.59 5.37
N GLU A 210 -3.73 -0.43 4.82
CA GLU A 210 -2.61 -0.33 3.88
C GLU A 210 -1.34 0.31 4.49
N LEU A 211 -1.37 0.71 5.77
CA LEU A 211 -0.20 1.26 6.47
C LEU A 211 -0.13 0.79 7.94
N PRO A 212 -0.12 -0.53 8.18
CA PRO A 212 -0.10 -1.08 9.54
C PRO A 212 1.13 -0.64 10.35
N GLU A 213 2.22 -0.25 9.69
CA GLU A 213 3.45 0.26 10.31
C GLU A 213 3.32 1.69 10.87
N LEU A 214 2.17 2.36 10.67
CA LEU A 214 1.93 3.70 11.18
C LEU A 214 1.93 3.70 12.72
N GLY A 215 2.74 4.58 13.30
CA GLY A 215 3.03 4.59 14.74
C GLY A 215 4.34 3.90 15.13
N CYS A 216 4.85 2.97 14.31
CA CYS A 216 6.07 2.22 14.59
C CYS A 216 7.30 2.82 13.90
N LEU A 217 7.15 3.42 12.74
CA LEU A 217 8.23 3.96 11.92
C LEU A 217 8.63 5.38 12.33
N SER A 218 9.88 5.78 12.05
CA SER A 218 10.31 7.17 12.14
C SER A 218 9.57 8.05 11.12
N HIS A 219 9.54 9.36 11.36
CA HIS A 219 8.90 10.32 10.44
C HIS A 219 9.51 10.33 9.03
N LYS A 220 10.79 9.98 8.88
CA LYS A 220 11.45 9.85 7.58
C LYS A 220 11.02 8.56 6.85
N GLN A 221 10.99 7.45 7.57
CA GLN A 221 10.61 6.15 7.03
C GLN A 221 9.15 6.12 6.57
N VAL A 222 8.21 6.60 7.41
CA VAL A 222 6.79 6.62 7.02
C VAL A 222 6.53 7.54 5.82
N ALA A 223 7.22 8.68 5.74
CA ALA A 223 7.11 9.59 4.59
C ALA A 223 7.68 8.97 3.30
N ALA A 224 8.77 8.22 3.38
CA ALA A 224 9.34 7.48 2.26
C ALA A 224 8.43 6.32 1.83
N LEU A 225 7.89 5.54 2.79
CA LEU A 225 7.00 4.42 2.54
C LEU A 225 5.71 4.83 1.82
N VAL A 226 5.16 6.00 2.15
CA VAL A 226 3.98 6.56 1.46
C VAL A 226 4.34 7.29 0.17
N GLY A 227 5.62 7.63 -0.04
CA GLY A 227 6.08 8.35 -1.22
C GLY A 227 5.78 9.86 -1.18
N VAL A 228 5.78 10.45 0.03
CA VAL A 228 5.65 11.91 0.24
C VAL A 228 6.94 12.55 0.77
N ALA A 229 8.02 11.78 0.87
CA ALA A 229 9.35 12.31 1.16
C ALA A 229 9.97 12.92 -0.11
N PRO A 230 10.51 14.14 -0.05
CA PRO A 230 11.24 14.70 -1.18
C PRO A 230 12.56 13.94 -1.35
N LEU A 231 12.79 13.42 -2.55
CA LEU A 231 14.04 12.77 -2.94
C LEU A 231 15.02 13.81 -3.47
N ASN A 232 16.25 13.77 -2.98
CA ASN A 232 17.31 14.60 -3.51
C ASN A 232 17.72 14.09 -4.89
N ARG A 233 17.98 15.00 -5.80
CA ARG A 233 18.57 14.76 -7.12
C ARG A 233 19.78 15.67 -7.30
N ASP A 234 20.68 15.58 -6.36
CA ASP A 234 21.89 16.40 -6.36
C ASP A 234 23.03 15.60 -6.98
N SER A 235 23.75 16.17 -7.96
CA SER A 235 24.94 15.58 -8.55
C SER A 235 26.01 16.66 -8.72
N GLY A 236 27.12 16.52 -8.02
CA GLY A 236 28.20 17.49 -8.01
C GLY A 236 27.70 18.88 -7.56
N LEU A 237 27.92 19.90 -8.40
CA LEU A 237 27.48 21.27 -8.15
C LEU A 237 26.01 21.52 -8.49
N LEU A 238 25.35 20.59 -9.19
CA LEU A 238 23.94 20.70 -9.61
C LEU A 238 23.03 20.28 -8.47
N ARG A 239 22.25 21.23 -7.94
CA ARG A 239 21.12 20.94 -7.04
C ARG A 239 19.83 20.81 -7.87
N GLY A 240 19.39 19.56 -8.11
CA GLY A 240 18.19 19.27 -8.86
C GLY A 240 16.91 19.60 -8.08
N GLN A 241 15.78 19.75 -8.82
CA GLN A 241 14.48 19.89 -8.17
C GLN A 241 14.12 18.61 -7.40
N ARG A 242 13.77 18.77 -6.11
CA ARG A 242 13.34 17.67 -5.28
C ARG A 242 11.93 17.25 -5.64
N GLY A 243 11.76 15.99 -6.05
CA GLY A 243 10.47 15.39 -6.36
C GLY A 243 10.06 14.34 -5.33
N THR A 244 8.77 14.09 -5.19
CA THR A 244 8.24 12.95 -4.46
C THR A 244 7.93 11.83 -5.45
N TRP A 245 8.27 10.58 -5.10
CA TRP A 245 8.11 9.47 -6.02
C TRP A 245 8.04 8.12 -5.30
N GLY A 246 7.36 7.12 -5.93
CA GLY A 246 7.24 5.77 -5.38
C GLY A 246 6.25 5.67 -4.22
N GLY A 247 6.42 4.67 -3.38
CA GLY A 247 5.62 4.42 -2.19
C GLY A 247 4.20 3.91 -2.47
N ARG A 248 3.40 3.80 -1.39
CA ARG A 248 2.02 3.26 -1.42
C ARG A 248 1.06 4.28 -2.06
N ALA A 249 0.73 4.07 -3.33
CA ALA A 249 -0.05 5.02 -4.14
C ALA A 249 -1.46 5.24 -3.57
N THR A 250 -2.14 4.20 -3.10
CA THR A 250 -3.49 4.27 -2.53
C THR A 250 -3.52 5.17 -1.29
N VAL A 251 -2.58 4.94 -0.36
CA VAL A 251 -2.43 5.78 0.84
C VAL A 251 -2.15 7.24 0.46
N ARG A 252 -1.25 7.46 -0.50
CA ARG A 252 -0.91 8.81 -0.96
C ARG A 252 -2.11 9.54 -1.59
N THR A 253 -2.92 8.85 -2.40
CA THR A 253 -4.11 9.44 -3.04
C THR A 253 -5.16 9.80 -1.99
N THR A 254 -5.42 8.93 -1.04
CA THR A 254 -6.40 9.19 0.03
C THR A 254 -5.90 10.30 0.97
N LEU A 255 -4.60 10.31 1.27
CA LEU A 255 -3.97 11.36 2.08
C LEU A 255 -4.00 12.73 1.38
N TYR A 256 -3.94 12.78 0.05
CA TYR A 256 -4.09 14.02 -0.73
C TYR A 256 -5.47 14.63 -0.52
N MET A 257 -6.52 13.82 -0.59
CA MET A 257 -7.90 14.29 -0.35
C MET A 257 -8.08 14.79 1.09
N ALA A 258 -7.54 14.07 2.06
CA ALA A 258 -7.57 14.51 3.46
C ALA A 258 -6.80 15.81 3.68
N ALA A 259 -5.64 16.01 3.05
CA ALA A 259 -4.89 17.26 3.14
C ALA A 259 -5.63 18.42 2.49
N LEU A 260 -6.41 18.20 1.42
CA LEU A 260 -7.31 19.21 0.84
C LEU A 260 -8.39 19.67 1.81
N VAL A 261 -8.95 18.75 2.61
CA VAL A 261 -9.93 19.08 3.65
C VAL A 261 -9.22 19.75 4.84
N ALA A 262 -8.13 19.15 5.31
CA ALA A 262 -7.38 19.63 6.48
C ALA A 262 -6.87 21.08 6.33
N ARG A 263 -6.50 21.51 5.12
CA ARG A 263 -6.11 22.91 4.90
C ARG A 263 -7.22 23.92 5.18
N ARG A 264 -8.49 23.48 5.28
CA ARG A 264 -9.65 24.33 5.59
C ARG A 264 -10.11 24.16 7.04
N SER A 265 -9.98 22.94 7.59
CA SER A 265 -10.54 22.56 8.88
C SER A 265 -9.51 22.41 10.00
N ASN A 266 -8.22 22.29 9.68
CA ASN A 266 -7.15 22.08 10.64
C ASN A 266 -6.23 23.30 10.69
N PRO A 267 -6.20 24.08 11.80
CA PRO A 267 -5.45 25.33 11.86
C PRO A 267 -3.93 25.15 11.67
N VAL A 268 -3.37 24.00 12.12
CA VAL A 268 -1.94 23.71 11.96
C VAL A 268 -1.58 23.45 10.50
N ILE A 269 -2.45 22.77 9.76
CA ILE A 269 -2.25 22.50 8.34
C ILE A 269 -2.54 23.74 7.52
N ALA A 270 -3.58 24.50 7.86
CA ALA A 270 -3.90 25.78 7.22
C ALA A 270 -2.73 26.77 7.30
N ALA A 271 -2.26 27.07 8.51
CA ALA A 271 -1.13 27.98 8.72
C ALA A 271 0.15 27.51 8.00
N PHE A 272 0.40 26.19 7.98
CA PHE A 272 1.55 25.63 7.27
C PHE A 272 1.41 25.81 5.75
N TYR A 273 0.23 25.59 5.19
CA TYR A 273 -0.06 25.77 3.77
C TYR A 273 0.13 27.24 3.35
N GLU A 274 -0.49 28.18 4.06
CA GLU A 274 -0.38 29.62 3.77
C GLU A 274 1.06 30.12 3.86
N ARG A 275 1.81 29.66 4.87
CA ARG A 275 3.24 30.00 4.98
C ARG A 275 4.03 29.55 3.75
N LEU A 276 3.75 28.34 3.21
CA LEU A 276 4.45 27.85 2.01
C LEU A 276 4.07 28.66 0.76
N LEU A 277 2.82 29.10 0.64
CA LEU A 277 2.39 29.96 -0.47
C LEU A 277 3.06 31.34 -0.37
N ALA A 278 3.13 31.93 0.82
CA ALA A 278 3.84 33.19 1.04
C ALA A 278 5.35 33.10 0.71
N GLN A 279 5.94 31.91 0.81
CA GLN A 279 7.31 31.63 0.37
C GLN A 279 7.43 31.36 -1.14
N GLY A 280 6.36 31.59 -1.94
CA GLY A 280 6.35 31.39 -3.39
C GLY A 280 6.25 29.93 -3.84
N LYS A 281 5.90 28.98 -2.98
CA LYS A 281 5.71 27.58 -3.38
C LYS A 281 4.44 27.40 -4.19
N ALA A 282 4.49 26.63 -5.27
CA ALA A 282 3.31 26.28 -6.05
C ALA A 282 2.27 25.54 -5.19
N LYS A 283 0.98 25.79 -5.40
CA LYS A 283 -0.16 25.23 -4.63
C LYS A 283 -0.07 23.70 -4.45
N LYS A 284 0.27 22.97 -5.53
CA LYS A 284 0.41 21.51 -5.49
C LYS A 284 1.60 21.07 -4.63
N VAL A 285 2.71 21.80 -4.67
CA VAL A 285 3.91 21.52 -3.84
C VAL A 285 3.60 21.76 -2.37
N ALA A 286 2.93 22.88 -2.05
CA ALA A 286 2.49 23.19 -0.69
C ALA A 286 1.54 22.10 -0.15
N LEU A 287 0.61 21.60 -0.98
CA LEU A 287 -0.33 20.56 -0.59
C LEU A 287 0.38 19.21 -0.32
N VAL A 288 1.36 18.81 -1.14
CA VAL A 288 2.16 17.61 -0.89
C VAL A 288 2.98 17.75 0.40
N ALA A 289 3.47 18.92 0.71
CA ALA A 289 4.12 19.18 2.01
C ALA A 289 3.13 19.06 3.18
N CYS A 290 1.88 19.51 3.00
CA CYS A 290 0.79 19.33 3.98
C CYS A 290 0.46 17.84 4.18
N MET A 291 0.42 17.03 3.12
CA MET A 291 0.26 15.59 3.22
C MET A 291 1.32 14.97 4.12
N ARG A 292 2.60 15.31 3.88
CA ARG A 292 3.70 14.81 4.71
C ARG A 292 3.55 15.27 6.16
N LYS A 293 3.21 16.54 6.39
CA LYS A 293 3.01 17.06 7.75
C LYS A 293 1.87 16.33 8.47
N LEU A 294 0.73 16.15 7.81
CA LEU A 294 -0.41 15.41 8.33
C LEU A 294 -0.03 13.96 8.67
N LEU A 295 0.63 13.25 7.75
CA LEU A 295 1.10 11.89 7.97
C LEU A 295 2.03 11.76 9.18
N VAL A 296 2.97 12.71 9.34
CA VAL A 296 3.92 12.72 10.48
C VAL A 296 3.17 12.96 11.79
N ILE A 297 2.16 13.84 11.80
CA ILE A 297 1.29 14.07 12.97
C ILE A 297 0.58 12.76 13.33
N LEU A 298 -0.10 12.12 12.39
CA LEU A 298 -0.83 10.86 12.61
C LEU A 298 0.10 9.76 13.14
N ASN A 299 1.31 9.67 12.57
CA ASN A 299 2.33 8.70 13.03
C ASN A 299 2.79 8.97 14.48
N ALA A 300 2.95 10.24 14.85
CA ALA A 300 3.33 10.62 16.21
C ALA A 300 2.20 10.30 17.21
N MET A 301 0.96 10.62 16.87
CA MET A 301 -0.21 10.39 17.72
C MET A 301 -0.43 8.90 17.99
N LEU A 302 -0.32 8.04 16.96
CA LEU A 302 -0.41 6.59 17.17
C LEU A 302 0.74 6.03 18.01
N ARG A 303 1.96 6.57 17.87
CA ARG A 303 3.11 6.18 18.68
C ARG A 303 2.96 6.54 20.15
N SER A 304 2.43 7.73 20.43
CA SER A 304 2.25 8.24 21.81
C SER A 304 0.90 7.87 22.42
N HIS A 305 0.01 7.22 21.64
CA HIS A 305 -1.39 6.96 22.03
C HIS A 305 -2.14 8.21 22.52
N THR A 306 -1.80 9.39 21.94
CA THR A 306 -2.35 10.69 22.36
C THR A 306 -3.30 11.22 21.29
N PRO A 307 -4.54 11.60 21.61
CA PRO A 307 -5.46 12.21 20.66
C PRO A 307 -4.97 13.59 20.22
N TRP A 308 -5.55 14.09 19.12
CA TRP A 308 -5.26 15.43 18.63
C TRP A 308 -5.54 16.49 19.70
N GLN A 309 -4.54 17.31 19.96
CA GLN A 309 -4.68 18.50 20.81
C GLN A 309 -4.67 19.73 19.92
N HIS A 310 -5.70 20.57 20.07
CA HIS A 310 -5.66 21.89 19.44
C HIS A 310 -4.46 22.68 19.99
N PRO A 311 -3.60 23.22 19.12
CA PRO A 311 -2.60 24.15 19.62
C PRO A 311 -3.34 25.28 20.34
N LEU A 312 -2.97 25.54 21.59
CA LEU A 312 -3.44 26.71 22.30
C LEU A 312 -3.09 27.91 21.42
N VAL A 313 -4.10 28.62 20.91
CA VAL A 313 -3.90 29.90 20.27
C VAL A 313 -3.36 30.79 21.39
N PRO A 314 -2.14 31.36 21.27
CA PRO A 314 -1.70 32.35 22.26
C PRO A 314 -2.74 33.45 22.27
N THR A 315 -3.41 33.63 23.41
CA THR A 315 -4.29 34.79 23.59
C THR A 315 -3.42 36.04 23.35
N PRO A 316 -3.79 36.94 22.44
CA PRO A 316 -3.04 38.18 22.29
C PRO A 316 -2.99 38.84 23.67
N ALA A 317 -1.76 39.12 24.15
CA ALA A 317 -1.59 39.90 25.36
C ALA A 317 -2.31 41.24 25.15
N THR A 318 -3.34 41.48 25.95
CA THR A 318 -4.05 42.76 26.05
C THR A 318 -3.11 43.85 26.55
#